data_979f23f7a4e6905a2b28f31308ab53df
#
_entry.id   979f23f7a4e6905a2b28f31308ab53df
#
_cell.length_a   1.000
_cell.length_b   1.000
_cell.length_c   1.000
_cell.angle_alpha   90.00
_cell.angle_beta   90.00
_cell.angle_gamma   90.00
#
_symmetry.space_group_name_H-M   'P 1'
#
loop_
_entity.id
_entity.type
_entity.pdbx_description
1 polymer ?
#
loop_
_entity_poly.entity_id
_entity_poly.type
_entity_poly.pdbx_seq_one_letter_code
_entity_poly.pdbx_strand_id
1 'polypeptide(L)'
;QARLSSAFKNAKATEKSWFPEITLGGSLSRNATNQTGATTFSSIGAGNVGITLPFLNWNTVKWNVKISEADYETARLNYEQSITKALNDVDTNYFAYTQAQSAFANLQKTHSYNQRITKYYRDRYNAGVSELREWLAAANTEKSSQLSILNAKYNIIQAENAVYSSMAGYYSR
;
A
#
# COMPACT_ATOMS: atom_id res chain seq x y z
N GLN A 1 5.85 -10.69 -0.03
CA GLN A 1 6.88 -11.74 0.06
C GLN A 1 7.07 -12.23 1.51
N ALA A 2 7.28 -11.35 2.49
CA ALA A 2 7.53 -11.75 3.90
C ALA A 2 6.40 -12.61 4.49
N ARG A 3 5.11 -12.24 4.25
CA ARG A 3 3.94 -13.02 4.71
C ARG A 3 3.87 -14.40 4.07
N LEU A 4 4.17 -14.51 2.78
CA LEU A 4 4.20 -15.80 2.07
C LEU A 4 5.34 -16.68 2.60
N SER A 5 6.52 -16.13 2.83
CA SER A 5 7.67 -16.84 3.43
C SER A 5 7.34 -17.32 4.85
N SER A 6 6.64 -16.51 5.64
CA SER A 6 6.19 -16.90 6.99
C SER A 6 5.18 -18.05 6.93
N ALA A 7 4.16 -17.97 6.06
CA ALA A 7 3.17 -19.04 5.89
C ALA A 7 3.83 -20.36 5.44
N PHE A 8 4.80 -20.30 4.52
CA PHE A 8 5.56 -21.47 4.10
C PHE A 8 6.37 -22.11 5.24
N LYS A 9 7.05 -21.30 6.04
CA LYS A 9 7.82 -21.79 7.20
C LYS A 9 6.90 -22.41 8.26
N ASN A 10 5.71 -21.80 8.48
CA ASN A 10 4.72 -22.35 9.40
C ASN A 10 4.16 -23.69 8.91
N ALA A 11 3.83 -23.81 7.61
CA ALA A 11 3.37 -25.08 7.04
C ALA A 11 4.42 -26.18 7.23
N LYS A 12 5.70 -25.88 6.92
CA LYS A 12 6.81 -26.83 7.14
C LYS A 12 7.04 -27.17 8.62
N ALA A 13 6.87 -26.22 9.52
CA ALA A 13 6.99 -26.48 10.95
C ALA A 13 5.86 -27.39 11.44
N THR A 14 4.63 -27.15 10.96
CA THR A 14 3.46 -27.97 11.31
C THR A 14 3.57 -29.39 10.73
N GLU A 15 4.13 -29.54 9.53
CA GLU A 15 4.45 -30.87 8.94
C GLU A 15 5.40 -31.66 9.84
N LYS A 16 6.38 -30.99 10.47
CA LYS A 16 7.30 -31.65 11.42
C LYS A 16 6.67 -32.02 12.76
N SER A 17 5.47 -31.59 13.07
CA SER A 17 4.74 -31.95 14.30
C SER A 17 4.37 -33.44 14.39
N TRP A 18 4.62 -34.21 13.33
CA TRP A 18 4.55 -35.68 13.32
C TRP A 18 5.67 -36.33 14.16
N PHE A 19 6.77 -35.63 14.41
CA PHE A 19 7.91 -36.19 15.15
C PHE A 19 7.72 -35.98 16.67
N PRO A 20 8.21 -36.91 17.50
CA PRO A 20 8.21 -36.75 18.95
C PRO A 20 8.99 -35.49 19.35
N GLU A 21 8.42 -34.70 20.24
CA GLU A 21 9.09 -33.53 20.82
C GLU A 21 9.69 -33.93 22.16
N ILE A 22 10.98 -33.73 22.31
CA ILE A 22 11.73 -33.96 23.55
C ILE A 22 12.03 -32.60 24.14
N THR A 23 11.42 -32.30 25.29
CA THR A 23 11.67 -31.08 26.06
C THR A 23 12.57 -31.39 27.25
N LEU A 24 13.71 -30.67 27.35
CA LEU A 24 14.60 -30.72 28.50
C LEU A 24 14.45 -29.40 29.26
N GLY A 25 13.98 -29.49 30.49
CA GLY A 25 13.86 -28.35 31.38
C GLY A 25 14.79 -28.50 32.58
N GLY A 26 15.46 -27.44 32.95
CA GLY A 26 16.25 -27.37 34.19
C GLY A 26 15.99 -26.06 34.93
N SER A 27 15.71 -26.12 36.20
CA SER A 27 15.61 -24.94 37.07
C SER A 27 16.60 -25.01 38.21
N LEU A 28 17.32 -23.93 38.44
CA LEU A 28 18.20 -23.76 39.60
C LEU A 28 17.66 -22.59 40.43
N SER A 29 17.16 -22.89 41.62
CA SER A 29 16.72 -21.86 42.57
C SER A 29 17.67 -21.78 43.77
N ARG A 30 18.02 -20.56 44.16
CA ARG A 30 18.84 -20.30 45.33
C ARG A 30 18.06 -19.38 46.26
N ASN A 31 17.76 -19.91 47.43
CA ASN A 31 17.07 -19.17 48.48
C ASN A 31 18.05 -18.85 49.63
N ALA A 32 18.09 -17.59 50.04
CA ALA A 32 18.78 -17.13 51.20
C ALA A 32 17.75 -16.77 52.27
N THR A 33 17.82 -17.44 53.41
CA THR A 33 16.93 -17.17 54.54
C THR A 33 17.79 -16.61 55.69
N ASN A 34 17.48 -15.38 56.14
CA ASN A 34 18.04 -14.76 57.32
C ASN A 34 17.13 -15.00 58.51
N GLN A 35 17.57 -15.80 59.42
CA GLN A 35 16.87 -16.01 60.70
C GLN A 35 17.89 -15.82 61.83
N THR A 36 17.66 -14.83 62.69
CA THR A 36 18.40 -14.56 63.96
C THR A 36 19.93 -14.62 63.82
N GLY A 37 20.50 -13.82 62.92
CA GLY A 37 21.96 -13.65 62.84
C GLY A 37 22.73 -14.70 62.06
N ALA A 38 22.06 -15.69 61.50
CA ALA A 38 22.65 -16.67 60.58
C ALA A 38 21.99 -16.67 59.22
N THR A 39 22.76 -16.51 58.13
CA THR A 39 22.26 -16.60 56.75
C THR A 39 22.45 -18.03 56.26
N THR A 40 21.35 -18.72 56.03
CA THR A 40 21.35 -20.07 55.44
C THR A 40 21.06 -19.98 53.96
N PHE A 41 21.95 -20.55 53.13
CA PHE A 41 21.74 -20.68 51.68
C PHE A 41 21.25 -22.09 51.34
N SER A 42 20.09 -22.17 50.69
CA SER A 42 19.58 -23.41 50.14
C SER A 42 19.59 -23.33 48.62
N SER A 43 20.18 -24.29 47.93
CA SER A 43 20.21 -24.42 46.50
C SER A 43 19.40 -25.67 46.11
N ILE A 44 18.35 -25.49 45.32
CA ILE A 44 17.54 -26.60 44.81
C ILE A 44 17.67 -26.59 43.27
N GLY A 45 18.19 -27.69 42.75
CA GLY A 45 18.23 -27.95 41.29
C GLY A 45 17.15 -28.97 40.93
N ALA A 46 16.31 -28.66 39.99
CA ALA A 46 15.36 -29.59 39.41
C ALA A 46 15.53 -29.72 37.92
N GLY A 47 15.60 -30.92 37.40
CA GLY A 47 15.63 -31.22 35.98
C GLY A 47 14.40 -32.04 35.60
N ASN A 48 13.79 -31.71 34.49
CA ASN A 48 12.68 -32.50 33.94
C ASN A 48 12.94 -32.81 32.44
N VAL A 49 12.60 -34.00 32.06
CA VAL A 49 12.58 -34.46 30.67
C VAL A 49 11.12 -34.79 30.31
N GLY A 50 10.60 -34.06 29.33
CA GLY A 50 9.26 -34.34 28.78
C GLY A 50 9.38 -34.94 27.40
N ILE A 51 8.59 -35.96 27.11
CA ILE A 51 8.47 -36.55 25.76
C ILE A 51 7.00 -36.43 25.36
N THR A 52 6.74 -35.66 24.33
CA THR A 52 5.40 -35.53 23.74
C THR A 52 5.30 -36.43 22.53
N LEU A 53 4.35 -37.37 22.56
CA LEU A 53 4.12 -38.37 21.51
C LEU A 53 2.89 -37.98 20.68
N PRO A 54 3.06 -37.48 19.44
CA PRO A 54 1.98 -36.90 18.63
C PRO A 54 0.97 -37.98 18.18
N PHE A 55 1.34 -39.27 18.16
CA PHE A 55 0.45 -40.34 17.74
C PHE A 55 -0.78 -40.52 18.66
N LEU A 56 -0.76 -40.01 19.86
CA LEU A 56 -1.93 -40.01 20.76
C LEU A 56 -3.02 -39.04 20.30
N ASN A 57 -2.67 -38.05 19.55
CA ASN A 57 -3.55 -37.01 18.97
C ASN A 57 -3.50 -36.98 17.44
N TRP A 58 -3.39 -38.13 16.80
CA TRP A 58 -3.23 -38.30 15.35
C TRP A 58 -4.19 -37.45 14.50
N ASN A 59 -5.47 -37.45 14.83
CA ASN A 59 -6.47 -36.69 14.09
C ASN A 59 -6.23 -35.18 14.18
N THR A 60 -5.87 -34.68 15.36
CA THR A 60 -5.56 -33.25 15.55
C THR A 60 -4.33 -32.83 14.73
N VAL A 61 -3.27 -33.60 14.75
CA VAL A 61 -2.05 -33.35 13.96
C VAL A 61 -2.37 -33.36 12.47
N LYS A 62 -3.13 -34.34 11.98
CA LYS A 62 -3.55 -34.41 10.58
C LYS A 62 -4.34 -33.19 10.13
N TRP A 63 -5.30 -32.74 10.94
CA TRP A 63 -6.08 -31.55 10.59
C TRP A 63 -5.28 -30.27 10.68
N ASN A 64 -4.35 -30.14 11.64
CA ASN A 64 -3.46 -28.99 11.74
C ASN A 64 -2.54 -28.87 10.52
N VAL A 65 -2.01 -29.98 9.99
CA VAL A 65 -1.23 -29.98 8.76
C VAL A 65 -2.08 -29.49 7.59
N LYS A 66 -3.32 -30.02 7.43
CA LYS A 66 -4.21 -29.59 6.32
C LYS A 66 -4.60 -28.11 6.43
N ILE A 67 -4.81 -27.61 7.64
CA ILE A 67 -5.10 -26.18 7.86
C ILE A 67 -3.88 -25.34 7.45
N SER A 68 -2.67 -25.73 7.86
CA SER A 68 -1.44 -25.02 7.49
C SER A 68 -1.16 -25.02 5.97
N GLU A 69 -1.50 -26.11 5.29
CA GLU A 69 -1.41 -26.19 3.82
C GLU A 69 -2.42 -25.23 3.16
N ALA A 70 -3.66 -25.19 3.65
CA ALA A 70 -4.68 -24.27 3.15
C ALA A 70 -4.32 -22.80 3.42
N ASP A 71 -3.75 -22.50 4.58
CA ASP A 71 -3.24 -21.16 4.92
C ASP A 71 -2.11 -20.72 3.99
N TYR A 72 -1.20 -21.64 3.65
CA TYR A 72 -0.15 -21.37 2.68
C TYR A 72 -0.70 -21.08 1.27
N GLU A 73 -1.66 -21.88 0.79
CA GLU A 73 -2.31 -21.66 -0.50
C GLU A 73 -3.07 -20.30 -0.52
N THR A 74 -3.75 -19.98 0.56
CA THR A 74 -4.41 -18.67 0.72
C THR A 74 -3.40 -17.52 0.67
N ALA A 75 -2.27 -17.66 1.34
CA ALA A 75 -1.20 -16.65 1.31
C ALA A 75 -0.58 -16.51 -0.09
N ARG A 76 -0.44 -17.62 -0.84
CA ARG A 76 0.02 -17.62 -2.23
C ARG A 76 -0.93 -16.88 -3.16
N LEU A 77 -2.22 -17.21 -3.10
CA LEU A 77 -3.24 -16.55 -3.92
C LEU A 77 -3.36 -15.06 -3.61
N ASN A 78 -3.31 -14.68 -2.33
CA ASN A 78 -3.31 -13.28 -1.93
C ASN A 78 -2.07 -12.52 -2.45
N TYR A 79 -0.93 -13.18 -2.52
CA TYR A 79 0.29 -12.59 -3.10
C TYR A 79 0.14 -12.36 -4.61
N GLU A 80 -0.34 -13.36 -5.37
CA GLU A 80 -0.61 -13.26 -6.80
C GLU A 80 -1.65 -12.15 -7.10
N GLN A 81 -2.73 -12.10 -6.32
CA GLN A 81 -3.74 -11.05 -6.43
C GLN A 81 -3.16 -9.65 -6.15
N SER A 82 -2.27 -9.53 -5.17
CA SER A 82 -1.61 -8.26 -4.84
C SER A 82 -0.73 -7.76 -5.99
N ILE A 83 -0.02 -8.66 -6.68
CA ILE A 83 0.78 -8.32 -7.87
C ILE A 83 -0.12 -7.84 -9.00
N THR A 84 -1.18 -8.60 -9.31
CA THR A 84 -2.12 -8.25 -10.37
C THR A 84 -2.78 -6.90 -10.10
N LYS A 85 -3.19 -6.66 -8.85
CA LYS A 85 -3.76 -5.37 -8.45
C LYS A 85 -2.75 -4.23 -8.62
N ALA A 86 -1.51 -4.42 -8.18
CA ALA A 86 -0.48 -3.39 -8.31
C ALA A 86 -0.21 -3.02 -9.78
N LEU A 87 -0.17 -4.00 -10.69
CA LEU A 87 -0.01 -3.76 -12.12
C LEU A 87 -1.20 -2.98 -12.70
N ASN A 88 -2.43 -3.39 -12.36
CA ASN A 88 -3.64 -2.70 -12.81
C ASN A 88 -3.72 -1.26 -12.26
N ASP A 89 -3.28 -1.04 -11.03
CA ASP A 89 -3.25 0.30 -10.42
C ASP A 89 -2.26 1.21 -11.18
N VAL A 90 -1.08 0.69 -11.57
CA VAL A 90 -0.11 1.44 -12.39
C VAL A 90 -0.69 1.78 -13.75
N ASP A 91 -1.26 0.81 -14.46
CA ASP A 91 -1.84 1.02 -15.79
C ASP A 91 -2.98 2.04 -15.75
N THR A 92 -3.87 1.92 -14.77
CA THR A 92 -5.00 2.84 -14.60
C THR A 92 -4.52 4.27 -14.32
N ASN A 93 -3.56 4.45 -13.43
CA ASN A 93 -3.01 5.76 -13.10
C ASN A 93 -2.22 6.36 -14.27
N TYR A 94 -1.48 5.55 -15.02
CA TYR A 94 -0.77 6.00 -16.21
C TYR A 94 -1.75 6.44 -17.32
N PHE A 95 -2.82 5.69 -17.52
CA PHE A 95 -3.87 6.09 -18.45
C PHE A 95 -4.53 7.41 -18.05
N ALA A 96 -4.85 7.59 -16.76
CA ALA A 96 -5.40 8.84 -16.23
C ALA A 96 -4.44 10.03 -16.46
N TYR A 97 -3.14 9.82 -16.28
CA TYR A 97 -2.12 10.83 -16.55
C TYR A 97 -2.08 11.24 -18.02
N THR A 98 -2.10 10.29 -18.94
CA THR A 98 -2.11 10.58 -20.40
C THR A 98 -3.39 11.31 -20.83
N GLN A 99 -4.54 10.96 -20.25
CA GLN A 99 -5.81 11.66 -20.47
C GLN A 99 -5.76 13.10 -19.92
N ALA A 100 -5.21 13.32 -18.75
CA ALA A 100 -5.03 14.65 -18.18
C ALA A 100 -4.14 15.54 -19.06
N GLN A 101 -3.05 15.01 -19.63
CA GLN A 101 -2.20 15.73 -20.59
C GLN A 101 -2.96 16.09 -21.87
N SER A 102 -3.75 15.17 -22.41
CA SER A 102 -4.54 15.41 -23.62
C SER A 102 -5.61 16.48 -23.39
N ALA A 103 -6.29 16.42 -22.24
CA ALA A 103 -7.27 17.43 -21.83
C ALA A 103 -6.63 18.82 -21.68
N PHE A 104 -5.44 18.90 -21.07
CA PHE A 104 -4.69 20.14 -20.94
C PHE A 104 -4.32 20.74 -22.30
N ALA A 105 -3.84 19.93 -23.24
CA ALA A 105 -3.50 20.38 -24.59
C ALA A 105 -4.73 20.95 -25.33
N ASN A 106 -5.90 20.33 -25.17
CA ASN A 106 -7.15 20.82 -25.75
C ASN A 106 -7.60 22.14 -25.10
N LEU A 107 -7.48 22.27 -23.78
CA LEU A 107 -7.82 23.52 -23.07
C LEU A 107 -6.87 24.66 -23.46
N GLN A 108 -5.61 24.39 -23.72
CA GLN A 108 -4.68 25.41 -24.26
C GLN A 108 -5.11 25.94 -25.62
N LYS A 109 -5.56 25.03 -26.52
CA LYS A 109 -6.11 25.43 -27.82
C LYS A 109 -7.36 26.30 -27.65
N THR A 110 -8.31 25.85 -26.81
CA THR A 110 -9.52 26.61 -26.51
C THR A 110 -9.21 28.00 -25.98
N HIS A 111 -8.26 28.10 -25.04
CA HIS A 111 -7.87 29.40 -24.50
C HIS A 111 -7.26 30.31 -25.60
N SER A 112 -6.43 29.77 -26.48
CA SER A 112 -5.86 30.54 -27.58
C SER A 112 -6.93 31.08 -28.53
N TYR A 113 -7.99 30.33 -28.78
CA TYR A 113 -9.15 30.83 -29.53
C TYR A 113 -9.90 31.93 -28.77
N ASN A 114 -10.14 31.76 -27.49
CA ASN A 114 -10.82 32.76 -26.67
C ASN A 114 -10.01 34.08 -26.60
N GLN A 115 -8.71 34.02 -26.53
CA GLN A 115 -7.83 35.20 -26.60
C GLN A 115 -8.01 35.95 -27.94
N ARG A 116 -8.09 35.24 -29.06
CA ARG A 116 -8.32 35.86 -30.39
C ARG A 116 -9.71 36.50 -30.44
N ILE A 117 -10.73 35.85 -29.90
CA ILE A 117 -12.11 36.36 -29.84
C ILE A 117 -12.16 37.64 -28.98
N THR A 118 -11.53 37.63 -27.80
CA THR A 118 -11.45 38.81 -26.92
C THR A 118 -10.77 39.98 -27.62
N LYS A 119 -9.64 39.69 -28.32
CA LYS A 119 -8.94 40.71 -29.10
C LYS A 119 -9.81 41.28 -30.20
N TYR A 120 -10.52 40.43 -30.94
CA TYR A 120 -11.44 40.86 -32.01
C TYR A 120 -12.55 41.79 -31.52
N TYR A 121 -13.23 41.44 -30.41
CA TYR A 121 -14.29 42.29 -29.84
C TYR A 121 -13.70 43.60 -29.24
N ARG A 122 -12.54 43.58 -28.66
CA ARG A 122 -11.86 44.76 -28.17
C ARG A 122 -11.54 45.73 -29.32
N ASP A 123 -11.01 45.23 -30.42
CA ASP A 123 -10.65 46.05 -31.58
C ASP A 123 -11.91 46.63 -32.23
N ARG A 124 -13.02 45.90 -32.32
CA ARG A 124 -14.33 46.39 -32.78
C ARG A 124 -14.92 47.45 -31.86
N TYR A 125 -14.82 47.26 -30.55
CA TYR A 125 -15.26 48.27 -29.58
C TYR A 125 -14.50 49.56 -29.72
N ASN A 126 -13.19 49.50 -29.86
CA ASN A 126 -12.31 50.67 -30.06
C ASN A 126 -12.63 51.38 -31.38
N ALA A 127 -13.10 50.66 -32.40
CA ALA A 127 -13.55 51.22 -33.69
C ALA A 127 -15.00 51.77 -33.63
N GLY A 128 -15.68 51.67 -32.47
CA GLY A 128 -17.07 52.15 -32.33
C GLY A 128 -18.12 51.25 -33.02
N VAL A 129 -17.78 50.01 -33.41
CA VAL A 129 -18.64 49.09 -34.19
C VAL A 129 -19.30 48.01 -33.33
N SER A 130 -18.88 47.83 -32.08
CA SER A 130 -19.38 46.79 -31.17
C SER A 130 -19.64 47.38 -29.79
N GLU A 131 -20.58 46.75 -29.05
CA GLU A 131 -20.92 47.16 -27.68
C GLU A 131 -19.86 46.69 -26.67
N LEU A 132 -19.65 47.46 -25.60
CA LEU A 132 -18.79 47.10 -24.49
C LEU A 132 -19.19 45.73 -23.87
N ARG A 133 -20.49 45.41 -23.84
CA ARG A 133 -21.02 44.16 -23.30
C ARG A 133 -20.44 42.92 -24.03
N GLU A 134 -20.28 43.00 -25.37
CA GLU A 134 -19.74 41.91 -26.18
C GLU A 134 -18.25 41.65 -25.83
N TRP A 135 -17.46 42.72 -25.73
CA TRP A 135 -16.08 42.59 -25.31
C TRP A 135 -15.96 42.03 -23.89
N LEU A 136 -16.74 42.53 -22.91
CA LEU A 136 -16.71 42.02 -21.53
C LEU A 136 -17.14 40.55 -21.45
N ALA A 137 -18.13 40.11 -22.24
CA ALA A 137 -18.53 38.70 -22.32
C ALA A 137 -17.38 37.82 -22.83
N ALA A 138 -16.71 38.24 -23.91
CA ALA A 138 -15.55 37.54 -24.45
C ALA A 138 -14.38 37.50 -23.44
N ALA A 139 -14.10 38.60 -22.75
CA ALA A 139 -13.08 38.68 -21.71
C ALA A 139 -13.35 37.72 -20.51
N ASN A 140 -14.61 37.63 -20.09
CA ASN A 140 -15.02 36.70 -19.04
C ASN A 140 -14.84 35.23 -19.49
N THR A 141 -15.17 34.91 -20.74
CA THR A 141 -14.96 33.56 -21.31
C THR A 141 -13.46 33.23 -21.38
N GLU A 142 -12.63 34.17 -21.77
CA GLU A 142 -11.15 34.01 -21.77
C GLU A 142 -10.64 33.73 -20.35
N LYS A 143 -11.08 34.50 -19.36
CA LYS A 143 -10.71 34.30 -17.95
C LYS A 143 -11.15 32.94 -17.43
N SER A 144 -12.35 32.50 -17.75
CA SER A 144 -12.85 31.16 -17.41
C SER A 144 -11.99 30.06 -18.01
N SER A 145 -11.58 30.22 -19.29
CA SER A 145 -10.68 29.25 -19.94
C SER A 145 -9.28 29.25 -19.32
N GLN A 146 -8.79 30.39 -18.85
CA GLN A 146 -7.52 30.49 -18.11
C GLN A 146 -7.58 29.72 -16.76
N LEU A 147 -8.67 29.85 -16.03
CA LEU A 147 -8.91 29.08 -14.80
C LEU A 147 -8.97 27.56 -15.10
N SER A 148 -9.61 27.17 -16.19
CA SER A 148 -9.68 25.78 -16.63
C SER A 148 -8.29 25.19 -16.91
N ILE A 149 -7.38 25.96 -17.53
CA ILE A 149 -5.97 25.56 -17.74
C ILE A 149 -5.26 25.36 -16.40
N LEU A 150 -5.46 26.26 -15.44
CA LEU A 150 -4.84 26.14 -14.12
C LEU A 150 -5.28 24.86 -13.38
N ASN A 151 -6.59 24.58 -13.44
CA ASN A 151 -7.15 23.36 -12.87
C ASN A 151 -6.63 22.09 -13.59
N ALA A 152 -6.49 22.15 -14.92
CA ALA A 152 -5.94 21.04 -15.68
C ALA A 152 -4.46 20.78 -15.35
N LYS A 153 -3.65 21.82 -15.13
CA LYS A 153 -2.27 21.67 -14.63
C LYS A 153 -2.22 20.98 -13.27
N TYR A 154 -3.10 21.38 -12.36
CA TYR A 154 -3.21 20.75 -11.05
C TYR A 154 -3.59 19.27 -11.17
N ASN A 155 -4.54 18.94 -12.05
CA ASN A 155 -4.94 17.56 -12.29
C ASN A 155 -3.80 16.70 -12.88
N ILE A 156 -2.95 17.27 -13.75
CA ILE A 156 -1.75 16.57 -14.24
C ILE A 156 -0.81 16.23 -13.10
N ILE A 157 -0.53 17.19 -12.20
CA ILE A 157 0.35 16.96 -11.04
C ILE A 157 -0.23 15.90 -10.11
N GLN A 158 -1.55 15.90 -9.88
CA GLN A 158 -2.21 14.88 -9.09
C GLN A 158 -2.12 13.50 -9.74
N ALA A 159 -2.37 13.41 -11.05
CA ALA A 159 -2.26 12.16 -11.80
C ALA A 159 -0.82 11.63 -11.82
N GLU A 160 0.17 12.51 -11.96
CA GLU A 160 1.59 12.17 -11.87
C GLU A 160 1.94 11.60 -10.49
N ASN A 161 1.52 12.26 -9.41
CA ASN A 161 1.70 11.76 -8.05
C ASN A 161 1.03 10.40 -7.82
N ALA A 162 -0.13 10.16 -8.44
CA ALA A 162 -0.81 8.88 -8.35
C ALA A 162 -0.01 7.76 -9.05
N VAL A 163 0.60 8.05 -10.21
CA VAL A 163 1.51 7.12 -10.90
C VAL A 163 2.71 6.80 -10.00
N TYR A 164 3.38 7.82 -9.44
CA TYR A 164 4.51 7.61 -8.53
C TYR A 164 4.12 6.78 -7.30
N SER A 165 2.97 7.05 -6.72
CA SER A 165 2.47 6.30 -5.56
C SER A 165 2.17 4.84 -5.90
N SER A 166 1.60 4.56 -7.08
CA SER A 166 1.29 3.19 -7.52
C SER A 166 2.55 2.38 -7.83
N MET A 167 3.65 3.04 -8.22
CA MET A 167 4.96 2.43 -8.42
C MET A 167 5.73 2.21 -7.10
N ALA A 168 5.06 2.35 -5.94
CA ALA A 168 5.61 2.13 -4.58
C ALA A 168 6.85 2.99 -4.25
N GLY A 169 6.92 4.19 -4.82
CA GLY A 169 8.06 5.09 -4.59
C GLY A 169 9.38 4.62 -5.21
N TYR A 170 9.36 3.63 -6.08
CA TYR A 170 10.52 3.23 -6.86
C TYR A 170 10.86 4.30 -7.90
N TYR A 171 11.39 5.40 -7.41
CA TYR A 171 12.11 6.36 -8.23
C TYR A 171 13.53 6.49 -7.68
N SER A 172 14.48 5.92 -8.37
CA SER A 172 15.87 6.35 -8.21
C SER A 172 15.95 7.80 -8.71
N ARG A 173 16.27 8.71 -7.82
CA ARG A 173 16.75 10.02 -8.19
C ARG A 173 18.01 9.89 -9.02
#